data_dc5d1ad9b65dbabdb106d46b13467a3a
#
_entry.id   dc5d1ad9b65dbabdb106d46b13467a3a
#
_cell.length_a   1.000
_cell.length_b   1.000
_cell.length_c   1.000
_cell.angle_alpha   90.00
_cell.angle_beta   90.00
_cell.angle_gamma   90.00
#
_symmetry.space_group_name_H-M   'P 1'
#
loop_
_entity.id
_entity.type
_entity.pdbx_description
1 polymer ?
#
loop_
_entity_poly.entity_id
_entity_poly.type
_entity_poly.pdbx_seq_one_letter_code
_entity_poly.pdbx_strand_id
1 'polypeptide(L)'
;MISRQTNYLKGAITKMKRLFASVISCVLILSMICSGLTVFATTITGAVDTDNFVRGVDVSTLDMLEDLGARYYQNNVESDALTILKNNGANYVRLKLWVDPYDENGNPYGGGNNDYATTLALARRAKNLGMGVLIDFHLSDFWTDPANQIKPKEWKDLSYSELKTTLYNYMKDTLNNFAAAGIVPEMVQVGNEISTGILHDDGKVGNGNEDFSNLAGLLESAIAGVRASSASNTKIILHLDMGGQNSLYTWFFGGLLTASPNLDFDVFGLSYYPMWHGTMEGLQYNINYLASTYGKEVCIVETAYAWTTEDGDGVGNVFISGDEEVGGYPATVEGQFAFMNDLESVILNVPNDKGLGYFYWEPEWLPVENGTYATDAGVAYKNDTYTPCNTWDNMTLFDFNGNALSSIKVLNQPAENLLSNISFENDGVTTTPADWNVWLSDSSDTGTVKTEYGYAYDGDYKLTFWDDSAYSCSVYKTFTNLPNGTYQFSIWAKTNGDQDVLQLYAKNYGGDELTTTITTSDINWNIFTIDEIVVTNNTLEIGVYTVAGADDWCNLDMAILRKVE
;
A
#
# COMPACT_ATOMS: atom_id res chain seq x y z
N MET A 1 -20.49 68.95 22.15
CA MET A 1 -19.49 67.87 22.10
C MET A 1 -19.90 66.62 22.90
N ILE A 2 -20.76 66.68 23.89
CA ILE A 2 -21.14 65.56 24.76
C ILE A 2 -22.06 64.51 24.06
N SER A 3 -22.90 64.92 23.07
CA SER A 3 -23.84 64.00 22.40
C SER A 3 -23.20 63.04 21.36
N ARG A 4 -22.00 63.39 20.86
CA ARG A 4 -21.29 62.50 19.90
C ARG A 4 -20.49 61.37 20.60
N GLN A 5 -20.02 61.58 21.80
CA GLN A 5 -19.31 60.54 22.57
C GLN A 5 -20.24 59.45 23.09
N THR A 6 -21.48 59.76 23.47
CA THR A 6 -22.46 58.77 23.95
C THR A 6 -22.94 57.82 22.85
N ASN A 7 -22.98 58.26 21.61
CA ASN A 7 -23.36 57.39 20.48
C ASN A 7 -22.23 56.45 20.03
N TYR A 8 -20.96 56.87 20.19
CA TYR A 8 -19.80 56.02 19.93
C TYR A 8 -19.67 54.87 20.97
N LEU A 9 -19.90 55.17 22.24
CA LEU A 9 -19.88 54.15 23.32
C LEU A 9 -21.03 53.16 23.19
N LYS A 10 -22.23 53.55 22.80
CA LYS A 10 -23.36 52.63 22.55
C LYS A 10 -23.11 51.74 21.35
N GLY A 11 -22.47 52.24 20.27
CA GLY A 11 -22.11 51.46 19.11
C GLY A 11 -21.01 50.40 19.41
N ALA A 12 -20.01 50.75 20.23
CA ALA A 12 -18.94 49.89 20.67
C ALA A 12 -19.45 48.75 21.58
N ILE A 13 -20.33 49.05 22.54
CA ILE A 13 -20.94 48.06 23.44
C ILE A 13 -21.84 47.09 22.66
N THR A 14 -22.56 47.56 21.66
CA THR A 14 -23.42 46.70 20.79
C THR A 14 -22.57 45.78 19.90
N LYS A 15 -21.43 46.25 19.37
CA LYS A 15 -20.47 45.40 18.65
C LYS A 15 -19.80 44.37 19.52
N MET A 16 -19.39 44.75 20.74
CA MET A 16 -18.81 43.81 21.71
C MET A 16 -19.82 42.74 22.15
N LYS A 17 -21.08 43.08 22.39
CA LYS A 17 -22.12 42.09 22.70
C LYS A 17 -22.41 41.12 21.56
N ARG A 18 -22.33 41.56 20.31
CA ARG A 18 -22.46 40.68 19.13
C ARG A 18 -21.23 39.77 18.95
N LEU A 19 -20.03 40.28 19.24
CA LEU A 19 -18.81 39.47 19.22
C LEU A 19 -18.83 38.41 20.32
N PHE A 20 -19.25 38.75 21.54
CA PHE A 20 -19.38 37.81 22.65
C PHE A 20 -20.45 36.75 22.41
N ALA A 21 -21.58 37.13 21.80
CA ALA A 21 -22.63 36.16 21.44
C ALA A 21 -22.15 35.19 20.34
N SER A 22 -21.37 35.65 19.35
CA SER A 22 -20.76 34.80 18.33
C SER A 22 -19.71 33.83 18.87
N VAL A 23 -18.87 34.29 19.81
CA VAL A 23 -17.86 33.45 20.47
C VAL A 23 -18.52 32.38 21.35
N ILE A 24 -19.58 32.72 22.11
CA ILE A 24 -20.32 31.77 22.94
C ILE A 24 -21.07 30.73 22.05
N SER A 25 -21.62 31.14 20.90
CA SER A 25 -22.23 30.22 19.94
C SER A 25 -21.21 29.27 19.29
N CYS A 26 -20.01 29.74 18.94
CA CYS A 26 -18.93 28.89 18.44
C CYS A 26 -18.41 27.90 19.50
N VAL A 27 -18.28 28.32 20.75
CA VAL A 27 -17.86 27.43 21.85
C VAL A 27 -18.92 26.40 22.20
N LEU A 28 -20.21 26.74 22.11
CA LEU A 28 -21.32 25.78 22.33
C LEU A 28 -21.49 24.81 21.14
N ILE A 29 -21.19 25.22 19.92
CA ILE A 29 -21.19 24.32 18.75
C ILE A 29 -19.97 23.39 18.81
N LEU A 30 -18.78 23.86 19.20
CA LEU A 30 -17.61 23.00 19.42
C LEU A 30 -17.83 21.99 20.58
N SER A 31 -18.51 22.38 21.67
CA SER A 31 -18.79 21.47 22.78
C SER A 31 -19.90 20.43 22.47
N MET A 32 -20.76 20.67 21.46
CA MET A 32 -21.74 19.68 20.99
C MET A 32 -21.16 18.72 19.94
N ILE A 33 -20.05 19.08 19.26
CA ILE A 33 -19.34 18.20 18.33
C ILE A 33 -18.42 17.23 19.09
N CYS A 34 -17.89 17.62 20.27
CA CYS A 34 -17.04 16.75 21.10
C CYS A 34 -17.80 15.72 21.98
N SER A 35 -19.13 15.73 22.02
CA SER A 35 -19.89 14.79 22.85
C SER A 35 -20.50 13.59 22.08
N GLY A 36 -20.07 13.36 20.84
CA GLY A 36 -20.58 12.29 19.97
C GLY A 36 -19.54 11.30 19.43
N LEU A 37 -18.24 11.49 19.74
CA LEU A 37 -17.23 10.49 19.42
C LEU A 37 -17.01 9.56 20.63
N THR A 38 -17.89 8.58 20.78
CA THR A 38 -17.50 7.34 21.44
C THR A 38 -16.53 6.64 20.50
N VAL A 39 -15.24 6.82 20.73
CA VAL A 39 -14.22 5.91 20.22
C VAL A 39 -14.55 4.54 20.83
N PHE A 40 -15.18 3.67 20.03
CA PHE A 40 -15.15 2.25 20.34
C PHE A 40 -13.71 1.80 20.10
N ALA A 41 -12.92 1.78 21.17
CA ALA A 41 -11.73 0.95 21.22
C ALA A 41 -12.25 -0.50 21.07
N THR A 42 -12.36 -1.00 19.85
CA THR A 42 -12.46 -2.42 19.61
C THR A 42 -11.13 -3.02 20.01
N THR A 43 -11.09 -3.63 21.18
CA THR A 43 -10.03 -4.57 21.55
C THR A 43 -10.06 -5.65 20.47
N ILE A 44 -9.13 -5.61 19.53
CA ILE A 44 -8.90 -6.68 18.57
C ILE A 44 -8.24 -7.81 19.38
N THR A 45 -9.07 -8.68 19.96
CA THR A 45 -8.67 -9.95 20.56
C THR A 45 -9.06 -11.07 19.58
N GLY A 46 -8.38 -11.13 18.47
CA GLY A 46 -8.45 -12.24 17.52
C GLY A 46 -7.15 -12.23 16.72
N ALA A 47 -6.49 -13.38 16.60
CA ALA A 47 -5.45 -13.54 15.60
C ALA A 47 -6.08 -13.19 14.25
N VAL A 48 -5.48 -12.24 13.50
CA VAL A 48 -5.88 -11.94 12.13
C VAL A 48 -5.73 -13.22 11.33
N ASP A 49 -6.79 -13.63 10.61
CA ASP A 49 -6.73 -14.81 9.73
C ASP A 49 -5.89 -14.47 8.50
N THR A 50 -4.58 -14.72 8.60
CA THR A 50 -3.61 -14.48 7.53
C THR A 50 -3.64 -15.55 6.44
N ASP A 51 -4.39 -16.65 6.62
CA ASP A 51 -4.46 -17.76 5.66
C ASP A 51 -5.14 -17.34 4.35
N ASN A 52 -5.97 -16.29 4.38
CA ASN A 52 -6.67 -15.74 3.23
C ASN A 52 -6.08 -14.41 2.70
N PHE A 53 -5.01 -13.92 3.29
CA PHE A 53 -4.40 -12.65 2.86
C PHE A 53 -3.76 -12.78 1.48
N VAL A 54 -4.08 -11.86 0.57
CA VAL A 54 -3.59 -11.83 -0.81
C VAL A 54 -2.19 -11.21 -0.83
N ARG A 55 -1.19 -12.00 -1.23
CA ARG A 55 0.15 -11.55 -1.62
C ARG A 55 0.28 -11.81 -3.11
N GLY A 56 -0.29 -10.89 -3.86
CA GLY A 56 -0.37 -10.99 -5.30
C GLY A 56 0.83 -10.36 -5.98
N VAL A 57 1.02 -10.76 -7.23
CA VAL A 57 1.97 -10.17 -8.17
C VAL A 57 1.28 -9.92 -9.51
N ASP A 58 1.43 -8.72 -10.09
CA ASP A 58 1.04 -8.50 -11.48
C ASP A 58 2.22 -8.92 -12.36
N VAL A 59 2.01 -9.88 -13.24
CA VAL A 59 3.06 -10.47 -14.09
C VAL A 59 2.65 -10.46 -15.55
N SER A 60 1.95 -9.44 -15.95
CA SER A 60 1.36 -9.34 -17.30
C SER A 60 2.41 -9.18 -18.39
N THR A 61 3.63 -8.72 -18.07
CA THR A 61 4.74 -8.61 -19.03
C THR A 61 5.57 -9.89 -19.16
N LEU A 62 5.38 -10.87 -18.28
CA LEU A 62 6.27 -12.03 -18.16
C LEU A 62 6.45 -12.82 -19.46
N ASP A 63 5.36 -13.12 -20.18
CA ASP A 63 5.42 -13.92 -21.42
C ASP A 63 6.30 -13.23 -22.49
N MET A 64 6.10 -11.92 -22.66
CA MET A 64 6.91 -11.07 -23.53
C MET A 64 8.39 -11.09 -23.12
N LEU A 65 8.68 -10.94 -21.84
CA LEU A 65 10.07 -10.87 -21.33
C LEU A 65 10.80 -12.21 -21.53
N GLU A 66 10.13 -13.34 -21.27
CA GLU A 66 10.70 -14.67 -21.50
C GLU A 66 10.97 -14.94 -22.99
N ASP A 67 10.08 -14.52 -23.88
CA ASP A 67 10.24 -14.60 -25.33
C ASP A 67 11.43 -13.75 -25.83
N LEU A 68 11.68 -12.59 -25.18
CA LEU A 68 12.82 -11.71 -25.43
C LEU A 68 14.11 -12.21 -24.77
N GLY A 69 14.07 -13.30 -24.03
CA GLY A 69 15.24 -13.95 -23.45
C GLY A 69 15.53 -13.64 -22.00
N ALA A 70 14.61 -13.00 -21.26
CA ALA A 70 14.72 -12.87 -19.80
C ALA A 70 14.93 -14.24 -19.14
N ARG A 71 15.76 -14.28 -18.10
CA ARG A 71 16.00 -15.47 -17.27
C ARG A 71 16.05 -15.06 -15.83
N TYR A 72 15.50 -15.93 -14.96
CA TYR A 72 15.36 -15.63 -13.54
C TYR A 72 16.09 -16.67 -12.70
N TYR A 73 16.65 -16.22 -11.60
CA TYR A 73 17.51 -17.05 -10.74
C TYR A 73 17.15 -16.85 -9.28
N GLN A 74 17.18 -17.95 -8.52
CA GLN A 74 17.18 -17.91 -7.06
C GLN A 74 18.33 -18.76 -6.53
N ASN A 75 19.15 -18.21 -5.65
CA ASN A 75 20.36 -18.87 -5.12
C ASN A 75 21.31 -19.37 -6.23
N ASN A 76 21.46 -18.61 -7.31
CA ASN A 76 22.23 -18.95 -8.52
C ASN A 76 21.68 -20.18 -9.31
N VAL A 77 20.44 -20.56 -9.10
CA VAL A 77 19.77 -21.61 -9.86
C VAL A 77 18.72 -20.96 -10.76
N GLU A 78 18.81 -21.20 -12.08
CA GLU A 78 17.80 -20.74 -13.03
C GLU A 78 16.45 -21.45 -12.79
N SER A 79 15.38 -20.69 -12.75
CA SER A 79 14.03 -21.19 -12.57
C SER A 79 13.01 -20.27 -13.25
N ASP A 80 11.83 -20.77 -13.47
CA ASP A 80 10.67 -20.00 -13.92
C ASP A 80 10.31 -18.90 -12.90
N ALA A 81 10.08 -17.66 -13.39
CA ALA A 81 9.81 -16.51 -12.51
C ALA A 81 8.58 -16.73 -11.60
N LEU A 82 7.46 -17.25 -12.15
CA LEU A 82 6.28 -17.56 -11.34
C LEU A 82 6.57 -18.60 -10.26
N THR A 83 7.42 -19.58 -10.55
CA THR A 83 7.85 -20.59 -9.58
C THR A 83 8.68 -19.95 -8.47
N ILE A 84 9.60 -19.04 -8.79
CA ILE A 84 10.38 -18.29 -7.79
C ILE A 84 9.43 -17.45 -6.91
N LEU A 85 8.55 -16.66 -7.51
CA LEU A 85 7.59 -15.82 -6.80
C LEU A 85 6.67 -16.67 -5.90
N LYS A 86 6.13 -17.78 -6.43
CA LYS A 86 5.31 -18.73 -5.64
C LYS A 86 6.05 -19.33 -4.46
N ASN A 87 7.29 -19.75 -4.66
CA ASN A 87 8.12 -20.36 -3.60
C ASN A 87 8.50 -19.36 -2.51
N ASN A 88 8.46 -18.07 -2.83
CA ASN A 88 8.63 -16.97 -1.87
C ASN A 88 7.30 -16.46 -1.28
N GLY A 89 6.17 -17.14 -1.53
CA GLY A 89 4.91 -16.90 -0.83
C GLY A 89 3.83 -16.20 -1.65
N ALA A 90 4.10 -15.75 -2.89
CA ALA A 90 3.05 -15.22 -3.75
C ALA A 90 1.91 -16.25 -3.92
N ASN A 91 0.68 -15.83 -3.67
CA ASN A 91 -0.49 -16.71 -3.70
C ASN A 91 -1.51 -16.33 -4.78
N TYR A 92 -1.37 -15.16 -5.40
CA TYR A 92 -2.21 -14.67 -6.47
C TYR A 92 -1.38 -14.07 -7.61
N VAL A 93 -1.95 -14.08 -8.82
CA VAL A 93 -1.50 -13.22 -9.92
C VAL A 93 -2.59 -12.24 -10.32
N ARG A 94 -2.22 -11.01 -10.66
CA ARG A 94 -3.04 -10.04 -11.39
C ARG A 94 -2.58 -10.05 -12.83
N LEU A 95 -3.52 -10.10 -13.77
CA LEU A 95 -3.24 -10.17 -15.20
C LEU A 95 -4.11 -9.17 -15.94
N LYS A 96 -3.47 -8.25 -16.62
CA LYS A 96 -4.14 -7.27 -17.49
C LYS A 96 -4.79 -7.97 -18.68
N LEU A 97 -5.91 -7.43 -19.14
CA LEU A 97 -6.60 -7.88 -20.33
C LEU A 97 -7.02 -6.67 -21.18
N TRP A 98 -6.48 -6.59 -22.39
CA TRP A 98 -6.82 -5.63 -23.42
C TRP A 98 -7.72 -6.24 -24.46
N VAL A 99 -8.52 -5.41 -25.16
CA VAL A 99 -9.53 -5.90 -26.12
C VAL A 99 -8.85 -6.38 -27.41
N ASP A 100 -8.02 -5.52 -28.03
CA ASP A 100 -7.29 -5.82 -29.25
C ASP A 100 -5.99 -4.99 -29.33
N PRO A 101 -4.89 -5.45 -28.67
CA PRO A 101 -3.64 -4.69 -28.53
C PRO A 101 -2.74 -4.71 -29.78
N TYR A 102 -3.33 -4.58 -30.96
CA TYR A 102 -2.61 -4.58 -32.24
C TYR A 102 -3.07 -3.42 -33.12
N ASP A 103 -2.16 -2.88 -33.94
CA ASP A 103 -2.54 -1.96 -35.00
C ASP A 103 -3.23 -2.69 -36.17
N GLU A 104 -3.67 -1.95 -37.20
CA GLU A 104 -4.33 -2.49 -38.40
C GLU A 104 -3.42 -3.40 -39.27
N ASN A 105 -2.11 -3.37 -39.05
CA ASN A 105 -1.12 -4.21 -39.69
C ASN A 105 -0.75 -5.44 -38.85
N GLY A 106 -1.31 -5.57 -37.66
CA GLY A 106 -1.00 -6.65 -36.72
C GLY A 106 0.27 -6.39 -35.89
N ASN A 107 0.79 -5.15 -35.82
CA ASN A 107 1.91 -4.84 -34.96
C ASN A 107 1.43 -4.71 -33.51
N PRO A 108 2.09 -5.38 -32.54
CA PRO A 108 1.70 -5.31 -31.13
C PRO A 108 1.96 -3.92 -30.53
N TYR A 109 1.16 -3.53 -29.53
CA TYR A 109 1.35 -2.25 -28.85
C TYR A 109 2.45 -2.29 -27.78
N GLY A 110 2.87 -3.45 -27.31
CA GLY A 110 3.91 -3.64 -26.28
C GLY A 110 3.35 -3.85 -24.89
N GLY A 111 4.19 -3.71 -23.87
CA GLY A 111 3.78 -3.83 -22.46
C GLY A 111 3.16 -5.18 -22.09
N GLY A 112 3.70 -6.29 -22.61
CA GLY A 112 3.15 -7.65 -22.44
C GLY A 112 2.13 -8.05 -23.53
N ASN A 113 1.58 -7.09 -24.27
CA ASN A 113 0.60 -7.32 -25.34
C ASN A 113 -0.57 -8.23 -24.91
N ASN A 114 -1.19 -7.89 -23.78
CA ASN A 114 -2.10 -8.68 -22.97
C ASN A 114 -3.47 -8.91 -23.64
N ASP A 115 -3.50 -9.61 -24.77
CA ASP A 115 -4.73 -10.11 -25.36
C ASP A 115 -5.29 -11.33 -24.59
N TYR A 116 -6.44 -11.82 -24.99
CA TYR A 116 -7.07 -12.99 -24.38
C TYR A 116 -6.15 -14.22 -24.35
N ALA A 117 -5.39 -14.47 -25.41
CA ALA A 117 -4.56 -15.67 -25.52
C ALA A 117 -3.37 -15.62 -24.56
N THR A 118 -2.67 -14.49 -24.51
CA THR A 118 -1.55 -14.23 -23.59
C THR A 118 -2.01 -14.29 -22.14
N THR A 119 -3.10 -13.56 -21.80
CA THR A 119 -3.66 -13.55 -20.44
C THR A 119 -4.11 -14.96 -19.99
N LEU A 120 -4.74 -15.74 -20.89
CA LEU A 120 -5.13 -17.12 -20.61
C LEU A 120 -3.92 -18.03 -20.37
N ALA A 121 -2.83 -17.85 -21.13
CA ALA A 121 -1.61 -18.65 -20.97
C ALA A 121 -0.98 -18.41 -19.59
N LEU A 122 -0.82 -17.16 -19.18
CA LEU A 122 -0.32 -16.77 -17.85
C LEU A 122 -1.25 -17.25 -16.72
N ALA A 123 -2.57 -17.10 -16.87
CA ALA A 123 -3.54 -17.60 -15.91
C ALA A 123 -3.44 -19.13 -15.69
N ARG A 124 -3.20 -19.89 -16.77
CA ARG A 124 -2.98 -21.35 -16.68
C ARG A 124 -1.69 -21.68 -15.93
N ARG A 125 -0.60 -20.96 -16.21
CA ARG A 125 0.68 -21.13 -15.47
C ARG A 125 0.46 -20.91 -13.98
N ALA A 126 -0.18 -19.82 -13.60
CA ALA A 126 -0.49 -19.49 -12.20
C ALA A 126 -1.38 -20.57 -11.54
N LYS A 127 -2.46 -21.00 -12.21
CA LYS A 127 -3.33 -22.07 -11.70
C LYS A 127 -2.62 -23.40 -11.53
N ASN A 128 -1.70 -23.76 -12.41
CA ASN A 128 -0.89 -24.97 -12.28
C ASN A 128 0.04 -24.94 -11.05
N LEU A 129 0.43 -23.75 -10.58
CA LEU A 129 1.18 -23.52 -9.36
C LEU A 129 0.28 -23.36 -8.12
N GLY A 130 -1.05 -23.49 -8.27
CA GLY A 130 -2.03 -23.33 -7.18
C GLY A 130 -2.22 -21.87 -6.72
N MET A 131 -1.97 -20.90 -7.60
CA MET A 131 -2.20 -19.49 -7.32
C MET A 131 -3.62 -19.08 -7.71
N GLY A 132 -4.19 -18.10 -6.99
CA GLY A 132 -5.39 -17.39 -7.38
C GLY A 132 -5.14 -16.47 -8.58
N VAL A 133 -6.20 -16.10 -9.28
CA VAL A 133 -6.13 -15.21 -10.45
C VAL A 133 -7.10 -14.05 -10.31
N LEU A 134 -6.59 -12.84 -10.48
CA LEU A 134 -7.36 -11.62 -10.73
C LEU A 134 -7.18 -11.25 -12.20
N ILE A 135 -8.29 -11.09 -12.95
CA ILE A 135 -8.27 -10.57 -14.32
C ILE A 135 -8.63 -9.08 -14.26
N ASP A 136 -7.73 -8.25 -14.74
CA ASP A 136 -7.89 -6.80 -14.82
C ASP A 136 -8.33 -6.39 -16.23
N PHE A 137 -9.62 -6.13 -16.39
CA PHE A 137 -10.19 -5.64 -17.65
C PHE A 137 -9.94 -4.15 -17.80
N HIS A 138 -8.97 -3.76 -18.60
CA HIS A 138 -8.69 -2.35 -18.92
C HIS A 138 -9.82 -1.69 -19.73
N LEU A 139 -10.67 -2.47 -20.40
CA LEU A 139 -11.75 -1.97 -21.26
C LEU A 139 -11.23 -1.03 -22.37
N SER A 140 -10.03 -1.29 -22.84
CA SER A 140 -9.29 -0.56 -23.87
C SER A 140 -8.44 -1.55 -24.68
N ASP A 141 -7.87 -1.11 -25.79
CA ASP A 141 -6.91 -1.90 -26.58
C ASP A 141 -5.49 -1.83 -26.03
N PHE A 142 -5.22 -0.93 -25.08
CA PHE A 142 -3.90 -0.70 -24.51
C PHE A 142 -4.02 -0.18 -23.07
N TRP A 143 -2.91 0.31 -22.48
CA TRP A 143 -2.87 0.85 -21.14
C TRP A 143 -3.96 1.88 -20.88
N THR A 144 -4.65 1.73 -19.74
CA THR A 144 -5.53 2.76 -19.19
C THR A 144 -4.96 3.29 -17.88
N ASP A 145 -5.14 4.58 -17.71
CA ASP A 145 -4.81 5.35 -16.53
C ASP A 145 -5.81 6.54 -16.43
N PRO A 146 -5.79 7.38 -15.37
CA PRO A 146 -6.74 8.48 -15.26
C PRO A 146 -6.71 9.48 -16.45
N ALA A 147 -5.60 9.58 -17.18
CA ALA A 147 -5.51 10.42 -18.37
C ALA A 147 -5.95 9.72 -19.65
N ASN A 148 -5.90 8.39 -19.68
CA ASN A 148 -6.05 7.56 -20.89
C ASN A 148 -7.09 6.46 -20.69
N GLN A 149 -8.37 6.76 -20.83
CA GLN A 149 -9.50 5.81 -20.81
C GLN A 149 -10.08 5.65 -22.22
N ILE A 150 -9.20 5.29 -23.17
CA ILE A 150 -9.51 5.25 -24.61
C ILE A 150 -10.42 4.05 -24.90
N LYS A 151 -11.56 4.29 -25.56
CA LYS A 151 -12.43 3.21 -26.03
C LYS A 151 -11.68 2.29 -27.00
N PRO A 152 -11.89 0.95 -26.95
CA PRO A 152 -11.42 0.04 -27.98
C PRO A 152 -11.81 0.54 -29.37
N LYS A 153 -10.91 0.40 -30.35
CA LYS A 153 -11.13 0.87 -31.72
C LYS A 153 -12.39 0.31 -32.37
N GLU A 154 -12.79 -0.91 -32.01
CA GLU A 154 -14.05 -1.51 -32.49
C GLU A 154 -15.30 -0.90 -31.84
N TRP A 155 -15.18 -0.23 -30.68
CA TRP A 155 -16.31 0.34 -29.95
C TRP A 155 -16.46 1.86 -30.14
N LYS A 156 -15.53 2.50 -30.83
CA LYS A 156 -15.43 3.97 -30.92
C LYS A 156 -16.69 4.67 -31.45
N ASP A 157 -17.38 4.03 -32.42
CA ASP A 157 -18.53 4.59 -33.13
C ASP A 157 -19.88 4.09 -32.58
N LEU A 158 -19.88 3.29 -31.49
CA LEU A 158 -21.10 2.78 -30.87
C LEU A 158 -21.84 3.91 -30.14
N SER A 159 -23.16 3.91 -30.25
CA SER A 159 -24.01 4.71 -29.38
C SER A 159 -23.88 4.21 -27.93
N TYR A 160 -24.19 5.06 -26.95
CA TYR A 160 -24.14 4.70 -25.53
C TYR A 160 -24.95 3.42 -25.23
N SER A 161 -26.11 3.23 -25.85
CA SER A 161 -26.94 2.02 -25.66
C SER A 161 -26.28 0.77 -26.24
N GLU A 162 -25.65 0.88 -27.41
CA GLU A 162 -24.89 -0.20 -28.03
C GLU A 162 -23.65 -0.51 -27.23
N LEU A 163 -22.93 0.51 -26.76
CA LEU A 163 -21.75 0.38 -25.90
C LEU A 163 -22.08 -0.40 -24.61
N LYS A 164 -23.18 -0.09 -23.95
CA LYS A 164 -23.66 -0.88 -22.77
C LYS A 164 -23.87 -2.35 -23.11
N THR A 165 -24.53 -2.64 -24.23
CA THR A 165 -24.80 -4.02 -24.67
C THR A 165 -23.51 -4.75 -25.02
N THR A 166 -22.60 -4.08 -25.73
CA THR A 166 -21.28 -4.62 -26.08
C THR A 166 -20.46 -4.92 -24.84
N LEU A 167 -20.41 -4.01 -23.89
CA LEU A 167 -19.69 -4.16 -22.63
C LEU A 167 -20.22 -5.35 -21.81
N TYR A 168 -21.54 -5.47 -21.67
CA TYR A 168 -22.18 -6.62 -21.01
C TYR A 168 -21.76 -7.95 -21.68
N ASN A 169 -21.86 -8.03 -23.00
CA ASN A 169 -21.51 -9.24 -23.74
C ASN A 169 -20.01 -9.54 -23.66
N TYR A 170 -19.15 -8.54 -23.80
CA TYR A 170 -17.70 -8.69 -23.69
C TYR A 170 -17.29 -9.30 -22.34
N MET A 171 -17.76 -8.74 -21.23
CA MET A 171 -17.47 -9.27 -19.89
C MET A 171 -17.96 -10.70 -19.73
N LYS A 172 -19.23 -10.96 -20.08
CA LYS A 172 -19.84 -12.29 -19.96
C LYS A 172 -19.13 -13.34 -20.82
N ASP A 173 -18.92 -13.04 -22.11
CA ASP A 173 -18.42 -14.01 -23.06
C ASP A 173 -16.92 -14.29 -22.84
N THR A 174 -16.13 -13.27 -22.48
CA THR A 174 -14.73 -13.44 -22.11
C THR A 174 -14.58 -14.35 -20.87
N LEU A 175 -15.34 -14.12 -19.81
CA LEU A 175 -15.31 -14.97 -18.62
C LEU A 175 -15.84 -16.38 -18.87
N ASN A 176 -16.82 -16.55 -19.75
CA ASN A 176 -17.27 -17.87 -20.21
C ASN A 176 -16.17 -18.60 -20.97
N ASN A 177 -15.38 -17.89 -21.81
CA ASN A 177 -14.26 -18.48 -22.53
C ASN A 177 -13.13 -18.90 -21.58
N PHE A 178 -12.81 -18.09 -20.55
CA PHE A 178 -11.88 -18.51 -19.48
C PHE A 178 -12.38 -19.77 -18.76
N ALA A 179 -13.64 -19.79 -18.35
CA ALA A 179 -14.25 -20.94 -17.67
C ALA A 179 -14.25 -22.21 -18.57
N ALA A 180 -14.56 -22.07 -19.86
CA ALA A 180 -14.50 -23.18 -20.83
C ALA A 180 -13.06 -23.70 -21.01
N ALA A 181 -12.06 -22.85 -20.81
CA ALA A 181 -10.65 -23.22 -20.80
C ALA A 181 -10.16 -23.80 -19.45
N GLY A 182 -11.06 -23.95 -18.47
CA GLY A 182 -10.78 -24.48 -17.13
C GLY A 182 -10.28 -23.43 -16.12
N ILE A 183 -10.37 -22.15 -16.44
CA ILE A 183 -9.94 -21.04 -15.58
C ILE A 183 -11.18 -20.25 -15.13
N VAL A 184 -11.46 -20.28 -13.82
CA VAL A 184 -12.42 -19.37 -13.19
C VAL A 184 -11.62 -18.44 -12.29
N PRO A 185 -11.56 -17.14 -12.60
CA PRO A 185 -10.82 -16.19 -11.75
C PRO A 185 -11.52 -16.00 -10.41
N GLU A 186 -10.76 -15.87 -9.34
CA GLU A 186 -11.28 -15.53 -8.01
C GLU A 186 -11.72 -14.08 -7.92
N MET A 187 -11.07 -13.21 -8.70
CA MET A 187 -11.36 -11.77 -8.72
C MET A 187 -11.37 -11.24 -10.16
N VAL A 188 -12.19 -10.24 -10.39
CA VAL A 188 -12.29 -9.49 -11.65
C VAL A 188 -12.28 -8.00 -11.34
N GLN A 189 -11.37 -7.27 -11.95
CA GLN A 189 -11.32 -5.82 -11.90
C GLN A 189 -12.02 -5.26 -13.13
N VAL A 190 -12.96 -4.33 -12.92
CA VAL A 190 -13.78 -3.73 -13.97
C VAL A 190 -13.29 -2.30 -14.22
N GLY A 191 -12.42 -2.17 -15.20
CA GLY A 191 -11.65 -0.95 -15.50
C GLY A 191 -10.41 -0.82 -14.61
N ASN A 192 -9.38 -0.14 -15.12
CA ASN A 192 -8.15 0.18 -14.44
C ASN A 192 -8.04 1.68 -14.17
N GLU A 193 -7.78 2.06 -12.89
CA GLU A 193 -7.61 3.45 -12.44
C GLU A 193 -8.70 4.41 -12.94
N ILE A 194 -9.95 4.07 -12.66
CA ILE A 194 -11.13 4.70 -13.23
C ILE A 194 -11.55 6.03 -12.55
N SER A 195 -10.64 6.74 -11.89
CA SER A 195 -10.96 7.99 -11.17
C SER A 195 -11.50 9.10 -12.08
N THR A 196 -11.28 9.03 -13.39
CA THR A 196 -11.88 9.91 -14.39
C THR A 196 -13.00 9.23 -15.21
N GLY A 197 -13.44 8.03 -14.78
CA GLY A 197 -14.42 7.21 -15.50
C GLY A 197 -13.77 6.15 -16.41
N ILE A 198 -14.57 5.60 -17.31
CA ILE A 198 -14.16 4.58 -18.30
C ILE A 198 -14.66 4.95 -19.69
N LEU A 199 -14.05 4.37 -20.72
CA LEU A 199 -14.56 4.46 -22.11
C LEU A 199 -14.87 5.90 -22.53
N HIS A 200 -13.87 6.81 -22.41
CA HIS A 200 -14.05 8.21 -22.74
C HIS A 200 -14.52 8.37 -24.21
N ASP A 201 -15.45 9.30 -24.53
CA ASP A 201 -16.06 10.35 -23.64
C ASP A 201 -17.33 9.88 -22.90
N ASP A 202 -17.87 8.66 -23.20
CA ASP A 202 -19.19 8.24 -22.73
C ASP A 202 -19.28 8.11 -21.21
N GLY A 203 -18.29 7.50 -20.57
CA GLY A 203 -18.25 7.29 -19.11
C GLY A 203 -17.36 8.27 -18.36
N LYS A 204 -16.97 9.40 -18.97
CA LYS A 204 -16.04 10.37 -18.37
C LYS A 204 -16.69 11.15 -17.24
N VAL A 205 -15.95 11.28 -16.11
CA VAL A 205 -16.31 12.13 -14.95
C VAL A 205 -15.14 13.00 -14.55
N GLY A 206 -15.39 14.00 -13.69
CA GLY A 206 -14.37 14.96 -13.25
C GLY A 206 -14.13 16.08 -14.25
N ASN A 207 -13.17 16.98 -13.95
CA ASN A 207 -12.85 18.15 -14.76
C ASN A 207 -14.08 19.05 -15.07
N GLY A 208 -15.01 19.17 -14.09
CA GLY A 208 -16.25 19.93 -14.21
C GLY A 208 -17.46 19.11 -14.68
N ASN A 209 -17.30 17.83 -14.97
CA ASN A 209 -18.41 16.88 -15.15
C ASN A 209 -18.66 16.11 -13.87
N GLU A 210 -19.68 16.48 -13.13
CA GLU A 210 -20.11 15.86 -11.87
C GLU A 210 -21.32 14.92 -12.07
N ASP A 211 -21.70 14.60 -13.30
CA ASP A 211 -22.78 13.67 -13.61
C ASP A 211 -22.22 12.25 -13.79
N PHE A 212 -22.42 11.42 -12.80
CA PHE A 212 -22.01 10.00 -12.77
C PHE A 212 -22.98 9.04 -13.48
N SER A 213 -24.11 9.53 -14.03
CA SER A 213 -25.18 8.67 -14.57
C SER A 213 -24.71 7.75 -15.69
N ASN A 214 -23.90 8.25 -16.61
CA ASN A 214 -23.36 7.46 -17.71
C ASN A 214 -22.32 6.43 -17.21
N LEU A 215 -21.39 6.86 -16.36
CA LEU A 215 -20.41 5.95 -15.77
C LEU A 215 -21.11 4.82 -14.98
N ALA A 216 -22.08 5.16 -14.14
CA ALA A 216 -22.88 4.19 -13.38
C ALA A 216 -23.54 3.18 -14.32
N GLY A 217 -24.18 3.63 -15.39
CA GLY A 217 -24.86 2.75 -16.34
C GLY A 217 -23.91 1.83 -17.12
N LEU A 218 -22.66 2.26 -17.40
CA LEU A 218 -21.62 1.41 -18.02
C LEU A 218 -21.13 0.37 -17.01
N LEU A 219 -20.80 0.77 -15.79
CA LEU A 219 -20.37 -0.16 -14.73
C LEU A 219 -21.46 -1.19 -14.38
N GLU A 220 -22.72 -0.78 -14.28
CA GLU A 220 -23.85 -1.70 -14.12
C GLU A 220 -23.90 -2.76 -15.23
N SER A 221 -23.66 -2.34 -16.47
CA SER A 221 -23.66 -3.26 -17.62
C SER A 221 -22.50 -4.24 -17.59
N ALA A 222 -21.28 -3.75 -17.27
CA ALA A 222 -20.09 -4.59 -17.12
C ALA A 222 -20.29 -5.62 -16.00
N ILE A 223 -20.67 -5.17 -14.83
CA ILE A 223 -20.91 -6.00 -13.63
C ILE A 223 -22.01 -7.03 -13.89
N ALA A 224 -23.12 -6.63 -14.53
CA ALA A 224 -24.17 -7.57 -14.93
C ALA A 224 -23.64 -8.64 -15.89
N GLY A 225 -22.71 -8.30 -16.78
CA GLY A 225 -22.02 -9.27 -17.64
C GLY A 225 -21.21 -10.27 -16.83
N VAL A 226 -20.44 -9.82 -15.83
CA VAL A 226 -19.69 -10.70 -14.92
C VAL A 226 -20.65 -11.64 -14.18
N ARG A 227 -21.71 -11.13 -13.56
CA ARG A 227 -22.67 -11.93 -12.80
C ARG A 227 -23.49 -12.91 -13.67
N ALA A 228 -23.61 -12.63 -14.97
CA ALA A 228 -24.27 -13.52 -15.93
C ALA A 228 -23.33 -14.57 -16.54
N SER A 229 -22.04 -14.54 -16.21
CA SER A 229 -21.04 -15.48 -16.70
C SER A 229 -20.93 -16.75 -15.86
N SER A 230 -20.10 -17.70 -16.32
CA SER A 230 -19.70 -18.89 -15.56
C SER A 230 -18.81 -18.57 -14.34
N ALA A 231 -18.33 -17.33 -14.22
CA ALA A 231 -17.58 -16.79 -13.07
C ALA A 231 -18.46 -15.88 -12.17
N SER A 232 -19.75 -16.17 -12.05
CA SER A 232 -20.74 -15.32 -11.38
C SER A 232 -20.44 -15.03 -9.88
N ASN A 233 -19.64 -15.87 -9.23
CA ASN A 233 -19.27 -15.75 -7.81
C ASN A 233 -17.90 -15.07 -7.59
N THR A 234 -17.24 -14.65 -8.67
CA THR A 234 -15.96 -13.92 -8.56
C THR A 234 -16.16 -12.61 -7.78
N LYS A 235 -15.17 -12.19 -7.00
CA LYS A 235 -15.19 -10.85 -6.39
C LYS A 235 -14.96 -9.79 -7.46
N ILE A 236 -15.78 -8.74 -7.44
CA ILE A 236 -15.68 -7.63 -8.37
C ILE A 236 -15.00 -6.45 -7.69
N ILE A 237 -13.93 -5.96 -8.31
CA ILE A 237 -13.11 -4.85 -7.86
C ILE A 237 -13.40 -3.62 -8.70
N LEU A 238 -13.59 -2.45 -8.07
CA LEU A 238 -13.51 -1.14 -8.71
C LEU A 238 -12.23 -0.44 -8.24
N HIS A 239 -11.39 -0.04 -9.18
CA HIS A 239 -10.02 0.37 -8.95
C HIS A 239 -9.80 1.86 -9.25
N LEU A 240 -9.29 2.61 -8.26
CA LEU A 240 -8.84 4.00 -8.40
C LEU A 240 -7.35 4.13 -8.10
N ASP A 241 -6.72 5.14 -8.70
CA ASP A 241 -5.39 5.63 -8.35
C ASP A 241 -5.39 6.42 -7.02
N MET A 242 -4.25 7.02 -6.64
CA MET A 242 -4.09 7.95 -5.52
C MET A 242 -4.58 7.42 -4.17
N GLY A 243 -4.18 6.20 -3.80
CA GLY A 243 -4.66 5.47 -2.62
C GLY A 243 -4.58 6.23 -1.28
N GLY A 244 -3.63 7.14 -1.11
CA GLY A 244 -3.51 7.99 0.09
C GLY A 244 -4.43 9.23 0.11
N GLN A 245 -5.24 9.46 -0.95
CA GLN A 245 -6.07 10.67 -1.06
C GLN A 245 -7.56 10.39 -0.84
N ASN A 246 -8.00 10.28 0.41
CA ASN A 246 -9.40 10.01 0.78
C ASN A 246 -10.43 10.93 0.09
N SER A 247 -10.08 12.20 -0.18
CA SER A 247 -10.98 13.13 -0.85
C SER A 247 -11.37 12.71 -2.26
N LEU A 248 -10.47 12.07 -3.01
CA LEU A 248 -10.77 11.51 -4.33
C LEU A 248 -11.79 10.37 -4.21
N TYR A 249 -11.57 9.45 -3.28
CA TYR A 249 -12.44 8.29 -3.06
C TYR A 249 -13.83 8.70 -2.58
N THR A 250 -13.92 9.65 -1.65
CA THR A 250 -15.21 10.16 -1.16
C THR A 250 -16.00 10.89 -2.25
N TRP A 251 -15.33 11.67 -3.09
CA TRP A 251 -15.94 12.32 -4.25
C TRP A 251 -16.43 11.29 -5.28
N PHE A 252 -15.56 10.38 -5.70
CA PHE A 252 -15.87 9.42 -6.76
C PHE A 252 -16.99 8.45 -6.33
N PHE A 253 -16.80 7.73 -5.22
CA PHE A 253 -17.81 6.78 -4.75
C PHE A 253 -19.07 7.46 -4.22
N GLY A 254 -18.97 8.67 -3.69
CA GLY A 254 -20.13 9.49 -3.33
C GLY A 254 -21.00 9.83 -4.54
N GLY A 255 -20.40 10.24 -5.65
CA GLY A 255 -21.08 10.47 -6.93
C GLY A 255 -21.63 9.19 -7.56
N LEU A 256 -20.78 8.17 -7.69
CA LEU A 256 -21.13 6.88 -8.31
C LEU A 256 -22.28 6.19 -7.57
N LEU A 257 -22.21 6.08 -6.25
CA LEU A 257 -23.24 5.41 -5.44
C LEU A 257 -24.50 6.27 -5.23
N THR A 258 -24.42 7.56 -5.50
CA THR A 258 -25.63 8.39 -5.64
C THR A 258 -26.36 8.09 -6.95
N ALA A 259 -25.61 7.92 -8.05
CA ALA A 259 -26.19 7.56 -9.35
C ALA A 259 -26.67 6.09 -9.42
N SER A 260 -25.95 5.16 -8.76
CA SER A 260 -26.30 3.74 -8.67
C SER A 260 -26.15 3.22 -7.22
N PRO A 261 -27.19 3.40 -6.36
CA PRO A 261 -27.09 3.06 -4.93
C PRO A 261 -26.90 1.56 -4.62
N ASN A 262 -27.20 0.69 -5.57
CA ASN A 262 -27.12 -0.76 -5.42
C ASN A 262 -26.07 -1.38 -6.36
N LEU A 263 -25.05 -0.63 -6.76
CA LEU A 263 -23.98 -1.13 -7.64
C LEU A 263 -23.30 -2.35 -6.99
N ASP A 264 -23.34 -3.49 -7.69
CA ASP A 264 -22.95 -4.81 -7.16
C ASP A 264 -21.45 -5.07 -7.34
N PHE A 265 -20.60 -4.38 -6.58
CA PHE A 265 -19.17 -4.67 -6.48
C PHE A 265 -18.80 -5.09 -5.05
N ASP A 266 -17.64 -5.73 -4.88
CA ASP A 266 -17.26 -6.38 -3.62
C ASP A 266 -16.08 -5.66 -2.93
N VAL A 267 -15.11 -5.14 -3.70
CA VAL A 267 -13.82 -4.67 -3.22
C VAL A 267 -13.49 -3.28 -3.78
N PHE A 268 -12.97 -2.40 -2.92
CA PHE A 268 -12.28 -1.20 -3.36
C PHE A 268 -10.84 -1.56 -3.72
N GLY A 269 -10.45 -1.38 -4.97
CA GLY A 269 -9.06 -1.49 -5.43
C GLY A 269 -8.37 -0.13 -5.41
N LEU A 270 -7.13 -0.10 -4.97
CA LEU A 270 -6.33 1.11 -4.89
C LEU A 270 -4.94 0.88 -5.51
N SER A 271 -4.45 1.84 -6.32
CA SER A 271 -3.01 1.98 -6.55
C SER A 271 -2.39 2.77 -5.41
N TYR A 272 -1.28 2.28 -4.87
CA TYR A 272 -0.52 3.01 -3.88
C TYR A 272 1.00 2.94 -4.15
N TYR A 273 1.54 4.06 -4.52
CA TYR A 273 2.97 4.33 -4.71
C TYR A 273 3.31 5.55 -3.85
N PRO A 274 4.08 5.41 -2.76
CA PRO A 274 4.22 6.48 -1.76
C PRO A 274 4.83 7.76 -2.32
N MET A 275 5.67 7.67 -3.35
CA MET A 275 6.25 8.84 -4.02
C MET A 275 5.23 9.69 -4.80
N TRP A 276 4.04 9.16 -5.12
CA TRP A 276 3.02 9.86 -5.92
C TRP A 276 1.66 9.96 -5.23
N HIS A 277 1.30 9.00 -4.42
CA HIS A 277 -0.09 8.79 -3.98
C HIS A 277 -0.36 9.22 -2.53
N GLY A 278 0.56 9.96 -1.91
CA GLY A 278 0.43 10.45 -0.54
C GLY A 278 1.11 9.55 0.49
N THR A 279 0.98 9.92 1.77
CA THR A 279 1.66 9.23 2.86
C THR A 279 1.00 7.91 3.23
N MET A 280 1.72 7.04 3.95
CA MET A 280 1.21 5.78 4.49
C MET A 280 0.03 6.00 5.46
N GLU A 281 0.08 7.07 6.28
CA GLU A 281 -1.03 7.45 7.18
C GLU A 281 -2.26 7.89 6.37
N GLY A 282 -2.05 8.59 5.25
CA GLY A 282 -3.11 8.93 4.31
C GLY A 282 -3.79 7.69 3.74
N LEU A 283 -3.00 6.68 3.35
CA LEU A 283 -3.49 5.38 2.91
C LEU A 283 -4.28 4.69 4.01
N GLN A 284 -3.71 4.56 5.22
CA GLN A 284 -4.36 3.94 6.38
C GLN A 284 -5.73 4.58 6.66
N TYR A 285 -5.76 5.93 6.69
CA TYR A 285 -7.00 6.67 6.88
C TYR A 285 -8.03 6.34 5.78
N ASN A 286 -7.60 6.35 4.52
CA ASN A 286 -8.50 6.12 3.38
C ASN A 286 -9.10 4.71 3.39
N ILE A 287 -8.26 3.67 3.52
CA ILE A 287 -8.75 2.28 3.50
C ILE A 287 -9.63 1.96 4.72
N ASN A 288 -9.31 2.50 5.90
CA ASN A 288 -10.13 2.38 7.10
C ASN A 288 -11.48 3.07 6.92
N TYR A 289 -11.48 4.27 6.31
CA TYR A 289 -12.71 5.00 5.99
C TYR A 289 -13.60 4.22 5.02
N LEU A 290 -13.05 3.70 3.94
CA LEU A 290 -13.78 2.91 2.93
C LEU A 290 -14.39 1.64 3.54
N ALA A 291 -13.59 0.86 4.26
CA ALA A 291 -14.03 -0.35 4.90
C ALA A 291 -15.14 -0.10 5.93
N SER A 292 -14.97 0.93 6.78
CA SER A 292 -15.94 1.26 7.84
C SER A 292 -17.23 1.88 7.28
N THR A 293 -17.12 2.73 6.26
CA THR A 293 -18.28 3.48 5.72
C THR A 293 -19.15 2.59 4.84
N TYR A 294 -18.54 1.76 4.01
CA TYR A 294 -19.27 0.97 3.02
C TYR A 294 -19.37 -0.53 3.37
N GLY A 295 -18.65 -0.99 4.39
CA GLY A 295 -18.67 -2.39 4.83
C GLY A 295 -18.08 -3.38 3.81
N LYS A 296 -17.29 -2.90 2.83
CA LYS A 296 -16.67 -3.69 1.78
C LYS A 296 -15.18 -3.93 2.07
N GLU A 297 -14.61 -4.91 1.40
CA GLU A 297 -13.17 -5.18 1.45
C GLU A 297 -12.38 -4.10 0.69
N VAL A 298 -11.11 -3.95 1.05
CA VAL A 298 -10.14 -3.09 0.37
C VAL A 298 -8.93 -3.91 -0.05
N CYS A 299 -8.35 -3.60 -1.20
CA CYS A 299 -7.17 -4.27 -1.73
C CYS A 299 -6.26 -3.25 -2.41
N ILE A 300 -4.96 -3.31 -2.12
CA ILE A 300 -3.97 -2.53 -2.88
C ILE A 300 -3.64 -3.32 -4.14
N VAL A 301 -4.33 -3.03 -5.24
CA VAL A 301 -4.21 -3.81 -6.48
C VAL A 301 -2.99 -3.44 -7.32
N GLU A 302 -2.33 -2.32 -6.98
CA GLU A 302 -1.03 -1.93 -7.55
C GLU A 302 -0.16 -1.27 -6.51
N THR A 303 1.08 -1.76 -6.38
CA THR A 303 2.14 -1.15 -5.58
C THR A 303 3.51 -1.66 -6.03
N ALA A 304 4.54 -0.88 -5.84
CA ALA A 304 5.95 -1.28 -5.95
C ALA A 304 6.82 -0.23 -5.27
N TYR A 305 8.09 -0.58 -5.04
CA TYR A 305 9.09 0.36 -4.55
C TYR A 305 10.47 0.04 -5.16
N ALA A 306 11.31 1.07 -5.32
CA ALA A 306 12.62 0.90 -5.93
C ALA A 306 13.62 0.23 -4.96
N TRP A 307 14.41 -0.73 -5.50
CA TRP A 307 15.55 -1.33 -4.82
C TRP A 307 16.87 -0.62 -5.13
N THR A 308 16.87 0.31 -6.09
CA THR A 308 18.00 1.15 -6.49
C THR A 308 17.50 2.37 -7.27
N THR A 309 18.29 3.43 -7.34
CA THR A 309 18.09 4.56 -8.26
C THR A 309 18.86 4.41 -9.57
N GLU A 310 19.59 3.30 -9.76
CA GLU A 310 20.29 2.99 -11.01
C GLU A 310 19.27 2.56 -12.09
N ASP A 311 19.71 2.58 -13.34
CA ASP A 311 18.95 2.31 -14.55
C ASP A 311 19.63 1.16 -15.30
N GLY A 312 18.89 0.11 -15.59
CA GLY A 312 19.44 -1.11 -16.18
C GLY A 312 19.51 -1.09 -17.71
N ASP A 313 18.65 -0.33 -18.40
CA ASP A 313 18.62 -0.23 -19.86
C ASP A 313 19.16 1.09 -20.43
N GLY A 314 19.40 2.09 -19.61
CA GLY A 314 19.98 3.40 -19.97
C GLY A 314 18.95 4.39 -20.54
N VAL A 315 17.65 4.18 -20.36
CA VAL A 315 16.58 5.03 -20.93
C VAL A 315 15.81 5.84 -19.88
N GLY A 316 16.06 5.59 -18.62
CA GLY A 316 15.50 6.32 -17.48
C GLY A 316 14.21 5.71 -16.93
N ASN A 317 14.18 5.62 -15.63
CA ASN A 317 13.08 5.04 -14.85
C ASN A 317 12.05 6.09 -14.41
N VAL A 318 10.85 5.64 -14.05
CA VAL A 318 9.82 6.49 -13.44
C VAL A 318 10.13 6.78 -11.97
N PHE A 319 10.86 5.90 -11.28
CA PHE A 319 11.42 6.17 -9.95
C PHE A 319 12.85 6.70 -10.12
N ILE A 320 13.10 7.92 -9.69
CA ILE A 320 14.38 8.60 -9.82
C ILE A 320 14.92 9.04 -8.45
N SER A 321 16.20 9.43 -8.42
CA SER A 321 16.82 9.99 -7.19
C SER A 321 16.05 11.22 -6.69
N GLY A 322 15.67 11.18 -5.41
CA GLY A 322 14.83 12.16 -4.72
C GLY A 322 13.41 11.65 -4.44
N ASP A 323 12.94 10.63 -5.16
CA ASP A 323 11.64 10.03 -4.90
C ASP A 323 11.63 9.24 -3.57
N GLU A 324 12.78 8.73 -3.14
CA GLU A 324 12.98 8.11 -1.82
C GLU A 324 12.72 9.08 -0.66
N GLU A 325 13.01 10.38 -0.83
CA GLU A 325 12.72 11.39 0.17
C GLU A 325 11.20 11.62 0.32
N VAL A 326 10.47 11.52 -0.80
CA VAL A 326 9.00 11.65 -0.82
C VAL A 326 8.33 10.36 -0.34
N GLY A 327 8.85 9.21 -0.80
CA GLY A 327 8.32 7.89 -0.45
C GLY A 327 8.60 7.47 0.99
N GLY A 328 9.61 8.08 1.63
CA GLY A 328 9.95 7.85 3.04
C GLY A 328 10.84 6.63 3.31
N TYR A 329 11.28 5.91 2.27
CA TYR A 329 12.15 4.74 2.38
C TYR A 329 13.36 4.89 1.45
N PRO A 330 14.57 4.42 1.84
CA PRO A 330 15.72 4.42 0.94
C PRO A 330 15.45 3.57 -0.32
N ALA A 331 15.93 4.01 -1.49
CA ALA A 331 15.93 3.20 -2.70
C ALA A 331 17.02 2.12 -2.62
N THR A 332 16.82 1.13 -1.76
CA THR A 332 17.68 -0.03 -1.52
C THR A 332 16.83 -1.28 -1.36
N VAL A 333 17.45 -2.46 -1.42
CA VAL A 333 16.75 -3.73 -1.19
C VAL A 333 16.09 -3.77 0.19
N GLU A 334 16.75 -3.22 1.22
CA GLU A 334 16.23 -3.11 2.58
C GLU A 334 15.08 -2.11 2.67
N GLY A 335 15.19 -0.96 1.98
CA GLY A 335 14.12 0.04 1.94
C GLY A 335 12.88 -0.45 1.20
N GLN A 336 13.05 -1.17 0.08
CA GLN A 336 11.97 -1.85 -0.63
C GLN A 336 11.25 -2.86 0.28
N PHE A 337 12.03 -3.65 1.02
CA PHE A 337 11.50 -4.61 1.98
C PHE A 337 10.73 -3.93 3.12
N ALA A 338 11.29 -2.85 3.69
CA ALA A 338 10.67 -2.08 4.77
C ALA A 338 9.33 -1.48 4.33
N PHE A 339 9.30 -0.81 3.16
CA PHE A 339 8.07 -0.27 2.58
C PHE A 339 6.96 -1.33 2.47
N MET A 340 7.26 -2.49 1.91
CA MET A 340 6.26 -3.54 1.71
C MET A 340 5.76 -4.13 3.03
N ASN A 341 6.61 -4.23 4.04
CA ASN A 341 6.20 -4.67 5.37
C ASN A 341 5.25 -3.69 6.06
N ASP A 342 5.53 -2.39 5.94
CA ASP A 342 4.68 -1.36 6.53
C ASP A 342 3.34 -1.30 5.78
N LEU A 343 3.37 -1.42 4.45
CA LEU A 343 2.16 -1.52 3.64
C LEU A 343 1.30 -2.73 4.07
N GLU A 344 1.90 -3.89 4.24
CA GLU A 344 1.19 -5.09 4.70
C GLU A 344 0.58 -4.88 6.08
N SER A 345 1.33 -4.26 7.00
CA SER A 345 0.84 -3.91 8.34
C SER A 345 -0.37 -2.98 8.28
N VAL A 346 -0.32 -1.96 7.41
CA VAL A 346 -1.44 -1.02 7.17
C VAL A 346 -2.68 -1.76 6.68
N ILE A 347 -2.53 -2.71 5.76
CA ILE A 347 -3.66 -3.48 5.22
C ILE A 347 -4.25 -4.43 6.28
N LEU A 348 -3.40 -5.11 7.04
CA LEU A 348 -3.82 -6.04 8.11
C LEU A 348 -4.56 -5.30 9.25
N ASN A 349 -4.30 -4.01 9.44
CA ASN A 349 -4.97 -3.18 10.45
C ASN A 349 -6.31 -2.57 9.98
N VAL A 350 -6.80 -2.92 8.79
CA VAL A 350 -8.12 -2.45 8.32
C VAL A 350 -9.23 -3.03 9.20
N PRO A 351 -10.16 -2.21 9.70
CA PRO A 351 -11.20 -2.66 10.61
C PRO A 351 -12.06 -3.81 10.06
N ASN A 352 -12.44 -4.73 10.96
CA ASN A 352 -13.32 -5.88 10.68
C ASN A 352 -12.74 -6.86 9.65
N ASP A 353 -11.42 -7.03 9.63
CA ASP A 353 -10.69 -7.94 8.74
C ASP A 353 -11.02 -7.69 7.25
N LYS A 354 -11.20 -6.39 6.89
CA LYS A 354 -11.55 -5.99 5.52
C LYS A 354 -10.34 -5.71 4.63
N GLY A 355 -9.12 -5.76 5.14
CA GLY A 355 -7.90 -5.68 4.36
C GLY A 355 -7.64 -7.00 3.64
N LEU A 356 -7.88 -7.03 2.32
CA LEU A 356 -7.78 -8.26 1.55
C LEU A 356 -6.32 -8.62 1.20
N GLY A 357 -5.47 -7.63 1.01
CA GLY A 357 -4.06 -7.81 0.63
C GLY A 357 -3.59 -6.83 -0.43
N TYR A 358 -2.52 -7.22 -1.11
CA TYR A 358 -1.90 -6.39 -2.15
C TYR A 358 -1.48 -7.19 -3.39
N PHE A 359 -1.19 -6.46 -4.49
CA PHE A 359 -0.52 -6.97 -5.70
C PHE A 359 0.71 -6.10 -5.98
N TYR A 360 1.88 -6.72 -5.96
CA TYR A 360 3.13 -6.08 -6.38
C TYR A 360 3.14 -5.99 -7.91
N TRP A 361 3.32 -4.79 -8.46
CA TRP A 361 3.20 -4.54 -9.90
C TRP A 361 4.50 -4.83 -10.63
N GLU A 362 4.44 -5.75 -11.60
CA GLU A 362 5.51 -6.16 -12.53
C GLU A 362 6.86 -6.41 -11.83
N PRO A 363 6.92 -7.31 -10.82
CA PRO A 363 8.14 -7.57 -10.06
C PRO A 363 9.27 -8.18 -10.90
N GLU A 364 8.96 -8.68 -12.09
CA GLU A 364 9.86 -9.42 -12.97
C GLU A 364 10.29 -8.62 -14.21
N TRP A 365 9.94 -7.34 -14.33
CA TRP A 365 10.18 -6.58 -15.55
C TRP A 365 11.67 -6.19 -15.71
N LEU A 366 12.47 -7.13 -16.19
CA LEU A 366 13.92 -6.97 -16.43
C LEU A 366 14.22 -6.04 -17.61
N PRO A 367 15.38 -5.35 -17.61
CA PRO A 367 15.85 -4.49 -18.69
C PRO A 367 16.38 -5.29 -19.91
N VAL A 368 15.53 -6.12 -20.50
CA VAL A 368 15.88 -6.86 -21.72
C VAL A 368 15.62 -6.03 -22.96
N GLU A 369 16.43 -6.23 -24.01
CA GLU A 369 16.28 -5.51 -25.27
C GLU A 369 14.89 -5.73 -25.87
N ASN A 370 14.17 -4.66 -26.21
CA ASN A 370 12.77 -4.61 -26.64
C ASN A 370 11.71 -4.99 -25.58
N GLY A 371 12.08 -5.18 -24.33
CA GLY A 371 11.13 -5.35 -23.19
C GLY A 371 10.45 -4.04 -22.81
N THR A 372 9.77 -3.43 -23.78
CA THR A 372 9.30 -2.03 -23.70
C THR A 372 7.87 -1.90 -23.17
N TYR A 373 7.61 -0.78 -22.46
CA TYR A 373 6.27 -0.32 -22.08
C TYR A 373 5.34 -0.17 -23.30
N ALA A 374 5.84 0.42 -24.39
CA ALA A 374 5.11 0.60 -25.64
C ALA A 374 6.05 0.44 -26.84
N THR A 375 5.56 -0.21 -27.90
CA THR A 375 6.20 -0.19 -29.21
C THR A 375 5.88 1.14 -29.93
N ASP A 376 6.49 1.38 -31.10
CA ASP A 376 6.11 2.51 -31.98
C ASP A 376 4.60 2.51 -32.28
N ALA A 377 3.98 1.34 -32.45
CA ALA A 377 2.55 1.20 -32.68
C ALA A 377 1.72 1.60 -31.43
N GLY A 378 2.18 1.21 -30.25
CA GLY A 378 1.54 1.59 -28.98
C GLY A 378 1.67 3.08 -28.68
N VAL A 379 2.85 3.67 -28.91
CA VAL A 379 3.07 5.11 -28.82
C VAL A 379 2.14 5.88 -29.76
N ALA A 380 2.02 5.42 -31.00
CA ALA A 380 1.10 6.02 -31.99
C ALA A 380 -0.37 5.89 -31.58
N TYR A 381 -0.78 4.76 -30.99
CA TYR A 381 -2.14 4.54 -30.49
C TYR A 381 -2.51 5.52 -29.39
N LYS A 382 -1.62 5.76 -28.42
CA LYS A 382 -1.81 6.75 -27.33
C LYS A 382 -1.65 8.19 -27.80
N ASN A 383 -1.18 8.44 -29.02
CA ASN A 383 -0.77 9.76 -29.51
C ASN A 383 0.25 10.42 -28.56
N ASP A 384 1.22 9.65 -28.12
CA ASP A 384 2.28 10.04 -27.20
C ASP A 384 3.58 10.38 -27.97
N THR A 385 4.54 10.99 -27.28
CA THR A 385 5.89 11.30 -27.79
C THR A 385 6.97 10.49 -27.09
N TYR A 386 6.58 9.46 -26.42
CA TYR A 386 7.41 8.62 -25.56
C TYR A 386 8.39 7.76 -26.38
N THR A 387 9.60 7.53 -25.85
CA THR A 387 10.56 6.62 -26.44
C THR A 387 10.30 5.19 -25.92
N PRO A 388 10.18 4.18 -26.78
CA PRO A 388 10.06 2.80 -26.32
C PRO A 388 11.19 2.38 -25.40
N CYS A 389 10.87 1.96 -24.17
CA CYS A 389 11.83 1.55 -23.14
C CYS A 389 11.15 0.79 -22.00
N ASN A 390 11.94 0.22 -21.10
CA ASN A 390 11.49 -0.19 -19.77
C ASN A 390 11.73 0.96 -18.79
N THR A 391 10.69 1.44 -18.14
CA THR A 391 10.79 2.53 -17.15
C THR A 391 10.61 2.03 -15.72
N TRP A 392 10.66 0.70 -15.51
CA TRP A 392 10.27 0.04 -14.27
C TRP A 392 11.34 -0.88 -13.68
N ASP A 393 12.46 -1.07 -14.35
CA ASP A 393 13.44 -2.09 -14.05
C ASP A 393 14.10 -1.97 -12.67
N ASN A 394 14.09 -0.78 -12.09
CA ASN A 394 14.63 -0.52 -10.75
C ASN A 394 13.60 -0.73 -9.60
N MET A 395 12.36 -1.12 -9.92
CA MET A 395 11.30 -1.42 -8.95
C MET A 395 10.93 -2.91 -8.90
N THR A 396 11.67 -3.77 -9.56
CA THR A 396 11.47 -5.22 -9.60
C THR A 396 11.86 -5.90 -8.27
N LEU A 397 11.45 -7.19 -8.09
CA LEU A 397 11.94 -8.07 -7.03
C LEU A 397 13.11 -8.95 -7.47
N PHE A 398 13.70 -8.61 -8.62
CA PHE A 398 14.91 -9.21 -9.18
C PHE A 398 15.88 -8.10 -9.53
N ASP A 399 17.20 -8.39 -9.46
CA ASP A 399 18.21 -7.47 -9.96
C ASP A 399 18.19 -7.40 -11.50
N PHE A 400 18.94 -6.48 -12.10
CA PHE A 400 19.01 -6.31 -13.57
C PHE A 400 19.48 -7.58 -14.34
N ASN A 401 20.03 -8.57 -13.64
CA ASN A 401 20.46 -9.84 -14.21
C ASN A 401 19.46 -10.98 -13.93
N GLY A 402 18.33 -10.67 -13.32
CA GLY A 402 17.27 -11.64 -13.00
C GLY A 402 17.51 -12.46 -11.73
N ASN A 403 18.48 -12.10 -10.87
CA ASN A 403 18.63 -12.77 -9.58
C ASN A 403 17.59 -12.22 -8.59
N ALA A 404 16.86 -13.11 -7.93
CA ALA A 404 15.92 -12.72 -6.89
C ALA A 404 16.62 -11.93 -5.77
N LEU A 405 16.13 -10.73 -5.48
CA LEU A 405 16.59 -9.90 -4.39
C LEU A 405 16.14 -10.47 -3.04
N SER A 406 16.84 -10.14 -1.95
CA SER A 406 16.40 -10.58 -0.61
C SER A 406 15.05 -9.98 -0.20
N SER A 407 14.67 -8.83 -0.75
CA SER A 407 13.35 -8.21 -0.58
C SER A 407 12.18 -9.03 -1.11
N ILE A 408 12.40 -10.03 -1.99
CA ILE A 408 11.34 -10.95 -2.46
C ILE A 408 10.65 -11.69 -1.29
N LYS A 409 11.31 -11.75 -0.12
CA LYS A 409 10.75 -12.33 1.09
C LYS A 409 9.51 -11.60 1.62
N VAL A 410 9.21 -10.38 1.15
CA VAL A 410 7.94 -9.68 1.45
C VAL A 410 6.70 -10.49 1.03
N LEU A 411 6.85 -11.39 0.07
CA LEU A 411 5.80 -12.29 -0.39
C LEU A 411 5.57 -13.48 0.55
N ASN A 412 6.46 -13.76 1.50
CA ASN A 412 6.24 -14.78 2.52
C ASN A 412 5.15 -14.30 3.48
N GLN A 413 4.42 -15.24 4.10
CA GLN A 413 3.49 -14.87 5.16
C GLN A 413 4.23 -14.00 6.19
N PRO A 414 3.63 -12.89 6.66
CA PRO A 414 4.22 -12.17 7.75
C PRO A 414 4.36 -13.16 8.89
N ALA A 415 5.57 -13.31 9.39
CA ALA A 415 5.72 -13.89 10.70
C ALA A 415 4.90 -12.98 11.62
N GLU A 416 3.93 -13.55 12.33
CA GLU A 416 3.14 -12.88 13.34
C GLU A 416 4.06 -11.95 14.15
N ASN A 417 3.72 -10.65 14.24
CA ASN A 417 4.49 -9.78 15.14
C ASN A 417 4.28 -10.30 16.57
N LEU A 418 5.32 -10.83 17.17
CA LEU A 418 5.28 -11.46 18.48
C LEU A 418 5.24 -10.44 19.62
N LEU A 419 5.29 -9.15 19.30
CA LEU A 419 5.16 -8.05 20.25
C LEU A 419 3.71 -7.58 20.33
N SER A 420 3.33 -7.15 21.51
CA SER A 420 2.12 -6.39 21.80
C SER A 420 2.51 -4.96 22.21
N ASN A 421 1.58 -4.01 22.09
CA ASN A 421 1.80 -2.58 22.34
C ASN A 421 3.03 -2.04 21.57
N ILE A 422 3.03 -2.31 20.28
CA ILE A 422 4.16 -2.08 19.37
C ILE A 422 4.44 -0.60 19.14
N SER A 423 3.39 0.21 19.10
CA SER A 423 3.41 1.68 18.92
C SER A 423 3.09 2.44 20.20
N PHE A 424 3.11 1.77 21.35
CA PHE A 424 2.95 2.38 22.69
C PHE A 424 1.62 3.10 22.94
N GLU A 425 0.56 2.73 22.22
CA GLU A 425 -0.76 3.37 22.26
C GLU A 425 -1.64 2.98 23.45
N ASN A 426 -1.34 1.83 24.10
CA ASN A 426 -2.28 1.19 25.04
C ASN A 426 -2.47 1.93 26.36
N ASP A 427 -1.52 2.76 26.79
CA ASP A 427 -1.47 3.29 28.17
C ASP A 427 -1.60 4.80 28.27
N GLY A 428 -1.64 5.53 27.14
CA GLY A 428 -1.49 6.97 27.15
C GLY A 428 -0.10 7.38 27.67
N VAL A 429 0.01 8.48 28.38
CA VAL A 429 1.29 8.93 28.99
C VAL A 429 1.59 8.09 30.23
N THR A 430 2.65 7.29 30.18
CA THR A 430 3.11 6.45 31.31
C THR A 430 4.63 6.29 31.31
N THR A 431 5.20 5.96 32.47
CA THR A 431 6.63 5.58 32.63
C THR A 431 6.81 4.06 32.68
N THR A 432 5.74 3.30 32.55
CA THR A 432 5.72 1.83 32.57
C THR A 432 4.84 1.34 31.42
N PRO A 433 5.32 1.43 30.17
CA PRO A 433 4.51 1.01 29.01
C PRO A 433 4.12 -0.46 29.14
N ALA A 434 2.85 -0.76 28.89
CA ALA A 434 2.34 -2.13 28.97
C ALA A 434 3.13 -3.06 28.05
N ASP A 435 3.32 -4.29 28.53
CA ASP A 435 4.05 -5.34 27.82
C ASP A 435 5.57 -5.13 27.63
N TRP A 436 6.11 -4.01 28.09
CA TRP A 436 7.54 -3.71 28.05
C TRP A 436 8.12 -3.57 29.46
N ASN A 437 9.39 -3.98 29.62
CA ASN A 437 10.14 -3.76 30.84
C ASN A 437 11.01 -2.51 30.70
N VAL A 438 11.14 -1.75 31.78
CA VAL A 438 12.01 -0.58 31.85
C VAL A 438 13.13 -0.84 32.85
N TRP A 439 14.37 -0.59 32.45
CA TRP A 439 15.53 -0.57 33.33
C TRP A 439 16.15 0.84 33.32
N LEU A 440 16.50 1.33 34.50
CA LEU A 440 17.15 2.62 34.72
C LEU A 440 18.44 2.39 35.55
N SER A 441 19.53 3.09 35.21
CA SER A 441 20.78 3.04 35.97
C SER A 441 20.61 3.64 37.39
N ASP A 442 19.75 4.64 37.50
CA ASP A 442 19.27 5.17 38.80
C ASP A 442 17.74 4.96 38.88
N SER A 443 17.31 4.12 39.78
CA SER A 443 15.88 3.78 39.96
C SER A 443 15.05 4.94 40.55
N SER A 444 15.66 6.05 40.94
CA SER A 444 14.96 7.26 41.35
C SER A 444 14.53 8.15 40.18
N ASP A 445 15.11 7.98 38.98
CA ASP A 445 14.85 8.78 37.78
C ASP A 445 13.66 8.23 36.99
N THR A 446 12.51 8.18 37.60
CA THR A 446 11.33 7.52 37.03
C THR A 446 10.69 8.25 35.83
N GLY A 447 11.23 9.40 35.42
CA GLY A 447 10.74 10.19 34.27
C GLY A 447 11.56 10.06 32.98
N THR A 448 12.75 9.42 33.05
CA THR A 448 13.69 9.29 31.95
C THR A 448 13.12 8.48 30.76
N VAL A 449 12.32 7.46 31.07
CA VAL A 449 11.58 6.66 30.08
C VAL A 449 10.10 6.93 30.24
N LYS A 450 9.43 7.34 29.19
CA LYS A 450 7.98 7.58 29.21
C LYS A 450 7.37 7.49 27.81
N THR A 451 6.09 7.19 27.75
CA THR A 451 5.29 7.42 26.53
C THR A 451 4.83 8.87 26.48
N GLU A 452 4.83 9.48 25.31
CA GLU A 452 4.45 10.86 25.09
C GLU A 452 3.49 11.01 23.92
N TYR A 453 2.50 11.90 24.06
CA TYR A 453 1.55 12.25 23.01
C TYR A 453 2.20 13.12 21.94
N GLY A 454 1.89 12.85 20.67
CA GLY A 454 2.21 13.65 19.51
C GLY A 454 3.61 13.39 18.91
N TYR A 455 3.72 13.69 17.64
CA TYR A 455 4.92 13.43 16.82
C TYR A 455 5.37 11.95 16.82
N ALA A 456 4.43 11.02 17.02
CA ALA A 456 4.64 9.58 16.88
C ALA A 456 4.94 9.22 15.42
N TYR A 457 5.49 8.04 15.19
CA TYR A 457 5.57 7.45 13.85
C TYR A 457 4.22 6.84 13.47
N ASP A 458 3.64 6.06 14.39
CA ASP A 458 2.31 5.47 14.25
C ASP A 458 1.42 5.87 15.42
N GLY A 459 0.16 6.19 15.14
CA GLY A 459 -0.81 6.56 16.16
C GLY A 459 -0.57 7.93 16.82
N ASP A 460 -0.90 8.00 18.10
CA ASP A 460 -0.88 9.24 18.91
C ASP A 460 0.30 9.33 19.88
N TYR A 461 0.89 8.18 20.26
CA TYR A 461 1.92 8.08 21.28
C TYR A 461 3.22 7.50 20.72
N LYS A 462 4.34 7.80 21.40
CA LYS A 462 5.66 7.25 21.15
C LYS A 462 6.37 7.02 22.47
N LEU A 463 7.36 6.15 22.50
CA LEU A 463 8.25 6.01 23.65
C LEU A 463 9.39 7.02 23.54
N THR A 464 9.68 7.72 24.63
CA THR A 464 10.73 8.74 24.72
C THR A 464 11.74 8.38 25.80
N PHE A 465 13.03 8.48 25.47
CA PHE A 465 14.15 8.56 26.39
C PHE A 465 14.62 10.01 26.47
N TRP A 466 14.60 10.60 27.63
CA TRP A 466 15.08 11.97 27.87
C TRP A 466 15.25 12.25 29.35
N ASP A 467 16.30 12.98 29.73
CA ASP A 467 16.51 13.51 31.06
C ASP A 467 17.28 14.83 31.00
N ASP A 468 17.13 15.71 32.01
CA ASP A 468 17.91 16.94 32.16
C ASP A 468 19.29 16.71 32.80
N SER A 469 19.63 15.48 33.12
CA SER A 469 20.91 14.99 33.64
C SER A 469 21.39 13.79 32.77
N ALA A 470 22.67 13.42 32.91
CA ALA A 470 23.19 12.24 32.23
C ALA A 470 22.51 10.96 32.72
N TYR A 471 22.12 10.10 31.82
CA TYR A 471 21.33 8.92 32.13
C TYR A 471 21.76 7.67 31.33
N SER A 472 21.36 6.50 31.86
CA SER A 472 21.40 5.25 31.09
C SER A 472 20.12 4.46 31.35
N CYS A 473 19.47 4.01 30.29
CA CYS A 473 18.22 3.27 30.40
C CYS A 473 18.09 2.22 29.29
N SER A 474 17.13 1.31 29.49
CA SER A 474 16.72 0.35 28.49
C SER A 474 15.23 0.08 28.59
N VAL A 475 14.60 -0.09 27.43
CA VAL A 475 13.26 -0.70 27.30
C VAL A 475 13.40 -2.02 26.58
N TYR A 476 12.82 -3.08 27.14
CA TYR A 476 13.07 -4.43 26.64
C TYR A 476 11.90 -5.39 26.89
N LYS A 477 11.90 -6.48 26.11
CA LYS A 477 10.97 -7.62 26.25
C LYS A 477 11.78 -8.91 26.35
N THR A 478 11.35 -9.81 27.24
CA THR A 478 11.95 -11.14 27.40
C THR A 478 10.92 -12.23 27.07
N PHE A 479 11.31 -13.16 26.22
CA PHE A 479 10.56 -14.36 25.85
C PHE A 479 11.18 -15.58 26.49
N THR A 480 10.37 -16.47 27.06
CA THR A 480 10.82 -17.69 27.78
C THR A 480 10.33 -19.00 27.16
N ASN A 481 9.45 -18.96 26.16
CA ASN A 481 8.94 -20.13 25.45
C ASN A 481 8.89 -19.88 23.94
N LEU A 482 9.84 -19.10 23.44
CA LEU A 482 9.91 -18.77 22.03
C LEU A 482 10.38 -20.03 21.24
N PRO A 483 9.69 -20.47 20.19
CA PRO A 483 10.15 -21.58 19.37
C PRO A 483 11.54 -21.33 18.80
N ASN A 484 12.39 -22.36 18.73
CA ASN A 484 13.69 -22.23 18.05
C ASN A 484 13.48 -21.90 16.56
N GLY A 485 14.38 -21.10 16.00
CA GLY A 485 14.33 -20.61 14.61
C GLY A 485 15.06 -19.29 14.47
N THR A 486 15.01 -18.72 13.28
CA THR A 486 15.62 -17.43 12.97
C THR A 486 14.57 -16.32 13.14
N TYR A 487 14.95 -15.25 13.80
CA TYR A 487 14.09 -14.09 14.08
C TYR A 487 14.72 -12.79 13.60
N GLN A 488 13.90 -11.78 13.39
CA GLN A 488 14.28 -10.41 13.08
C GLN A 488 13.61 -9.48 14.10
N PHE A 489 14.36 -8.51 14.62
CA PHE A 489 13.83 -7.45 15.49
C PHE A 489 14.09 -6.09 14.86
N SER A 490 13.05 -5.27 14.69
CA SER A 490 13.16 -3.89 14.20
C SER A 490 12.33 -2.92 15.04
N ILE A 491 12.73 -1.64 15.00
CA ILE A 491 12.01 -0.53 15.63
C ILE A 491 12.28 0.77 14.86
N TRP A 492 11.28 1.62 14.78
CA TRP A 492 11.46 2.99 14.29
C TRP A 492 12.02 3.88 15.38
N ALA A 493 13.03 4.68 15.03
CA ALA A 493 13.68 5.58 15.96
C ALA A 493 14.03 6.93 15.32
N LYS A 494 14.03 7.98 16.13
CA LYS A 494 14.61 9.29 15.81
C LYS A 494 15.29 9.86 17.05
N THR A 495 16.37 10.61 16.87
CA THR A 495 17.21 11.12 17.97
C THR A 495 17.93 12.41 17.58
N ASN A 496 18.48 13.15 18.57
CA ASN A 496 19.43 14.24 18.31
C ASN A 496 20.84 13.75 17.95
N GLY A 497 21.14 12.46 18.13
CA GLY A 497 22.40 11.84 17.68
C GLY A 497 23.61 12.07 18.59
N ASP A 498 23.45 12.64 19.79
CA ASP A 498 24.54 13.01 20.70
C ASP A 498 24.80 11.96 21.80
N GLN A 499 24.07 10.83 21.81
CA GLN A 499 24.24 9.75 22.79
C GLN A 499 25.60 9.06 22.67
N ASP A 500 26.25 8.75 23.81
CA ASP A 500 27.47 7.93 23.86
C ASP A 500 27.21 6.49 23.36
N VAL A 501 26.04 5.95 23.67
CA VAL A 501 25.53 4.66 23.19
C VAL A 501 24.04 4.79 22.91
N LEU A 502 23.61 4.39 21.73
CA LEU A 502 22.20 4.17 21.42
C LEU A 502 22.09 3.01 20.45
N GLN A 503 21.49 1.91 20.89
CA GLN A 503 21.49 0.68 20.11
C GLN A 503 20.28 -0.23 20.37
N LEU A 504 19.83 -0.92 19.32
CA LEU A 504 19.05 -2.15 19.48
C LEU A 504 19.96 -3.25 19.99
N TYR A 505 19.38 -4.20 20.75
CA TYR A 505 20.08 -5.42 21.11
C TYR A 505 19.18 -6.65 21.09
N ALA A 506 19.79 -7.81 20.85
CA ALA A 506 19.19 -9.13 21.02
C ALA A 506 20.17 -10.03 21.79
N LYS A 507 19.72 -10.62 22.89
CA LYS A 507 20.56 -11.49 23.73
C LYS A 507 19.75 -12.63 24.36
N ASN A 508 20.43 -13.52 25.09
CA ASN A 508 19.83 -14.67 25.77
C ASN A 508 19.16 -15.71 24.84
N TYR A 509 19.45 -15.68 23.54
CA TYR A 509 18.85 -16.56 22.53
C TYR A 509 19.68 -17.83 22.23
N GLY A 510 20.80 -18.01 22.94
CA GLY A 510 21.72 -19.16 22.76
C GLY A 510 22.96 -18.83 21.93
N GLY A 511 23.14 -17.59 21.51
CA GLY A 511 24.30 -17.01 20.85
C GLY A 511 24.88 -15.82 21.62
N ASP A 512 25.90 -15.18 21.03
CA ASP A 512 26.48 -13.92 21.52
C ASP A 512 25.48 -12.76 21.30
N GLU A 513 25.58 -11.71 22.11
CA GLU A 513 24.72 -10.53 21.97
C GLU A 513 24.90 -9.88 20.60
N LEU A 514 23.77 -9.66 19.88
CA LEU A 514 23.72 -8.88 18.64
C LEU A 514 23.27 -7.46 18.95
N THR A 515 23.87 -6.50 18.25
CA THR A 515 23.52 -5.07 18.38
C THR A 515 23.48 -4.38 17.04
N THR A 516 22.57 -3.41 16.89
CA THR A 516 22.55 -2.45 15.77
C THR A 516 22.54 -1.04 16.35
N THR A 517 23.53 -0.22 15.98
CA THR A 517 23.64 1.15 16.44
C THR A 517 22.58 2.03 15.74
N ILE A 518 21.86 2.82 16.51
CA ILE A 518 20.96 3.86 15.98
C ILE A 518 21.81 5.12 15.73
N THR A 519 22.02 5.48 14.48
CA THR A 519 22.96 6.52 14.05
C THR A 519 22.31 7.73 13.41
N THR A 520 20.99 7.90 13.50
CA THR A 520 20.32 9.08 12.92
C THR A 520 20.73 10.34 13.67
N SER A 521 21.02 11.39 12.91
CA SER A 521 21.31 12.73 13.43
C SER A 521 20.27 13.75 12.96
N ASP A 522 19.19 13.29 12.37
CA ASP A 522 18.09 14.12 11.92
C ASP A 522 16.81 13.86 12.75
N ILE A 523 15.86 14.73 12.59
CA ILE A 523 14.57 14.66 13.29
C ILE A 523 13.58 13.71 12.63
N ASN A 524 14.00 12.98 11.57
CA ASN A 524 13.16 12.06 10.83
C ASN A 524 13.17 10.68 11.48
N TRP A 525 12.09 9.94 11.31
CA TRP A 525 11.99 8.58 11.73
C TRP A 525 12.76 7.66 10.76
N ASN A 526 13.54 6.73 11.30
CA ASN A 526 14.27 5.71 10.56
C ASN A 526 14.08 4.36 11.21
N ILE A 527 13.99 3.30 10.41
CA ILE A 527 13.92 1.93 10.90
C ILE A 527 15.32 1.37 11.16
N PHE A 528 15.47 0.68 12.28
CA PHE A 528 16.71 -0.03 12.64
C PHE A 528 16.37 -1.49 12.90
N THR A 529 17.22 -2.40 12.44
CA THR A 529 16.93 -3.84 12.42
C THR A 529 18.13 -4.65 12.90
N ILE A 530 17.87 -5.70 13.67
CA ILE A 530 18.75 -6.83 13.91
C ILE A 530 18.20 -8.03 13.14
N ASP A 531 18.92 -8.45 12.13
CA ASP A 531 18.63 -9.64 11.35
C ASP A 531 19.26 -10.91 11.97
N GLU A 532 18.79 -12.09 11.52
CA GLU A 532 19.40 -13.39 11.79
C GLU A 532 19.60 -13.72 13.29
N ILE A 533 18.63 -13.40 14.15
CA ILE A 533 18.62 -13.80 15.56
C ILE A 533 18.29 -15.31 15.62
N VAL A 534 19.30 -16.18 15.67
CA VAL A 534 19.12 -17.66 15.64
C VAL A 534 18.84 -18.18 17.05
N VAL A 535 17.57 -18.26 17.43
CA VAL A 535 17.13 -18.78 18.73
C VAL A 535 17.32 -20.29 18.78
N THR A 536 18.10 -20.78 19.77
CA THR A 536 18.43 -22.20 19.93
C THR A 536 18.03 -22.76 21.29
N ASN A 537 17.62 -21.93 22.24
CA ASN A 537 17.37 -22.28 23.65
C ASN A 537 15.96 -21.92 24.14
N ASN A 538 15.04 -21.62 23.20
CA ASN A 538 13.65 -21.20 23.47
C ASN A 538 13.51 -19.88 24.28
N THR A 539 14.56 -19.07 24.37
CA THR A 539 14.53 -17.76 25.02
C THR A 539 15.06 -16.68 24.11
N LEU A 540 14.65 -15.43 24.34
CA LEU A 540 15.16 -14.25 23.65
C LEU A 540 14.87 -13.03 24.52
N GLU A 541 15.81 -12.12 24.61
CA GLU A 541 15.60 -10.76 25.10
C GLU A 541 15.99 -9.77 24.01
N ILE A 542 15.06 -8.87 23.69
CA ILE A 542 15.26 -7.76 22.73
C ILE A 542 15.00 -6.45 23.43
N GLY A 543 15.61 -5.39 22.96
CA GLY A 543 15.35 -4.04 23.47
C GLY A 543 16.19 -2.96 22.84
N VAL A 544 16.01 -1.76 23.38
CA VAL A 544 16.83 -0.59 23.07
C VAL A 544 17.54 -0.15 24.33
N TYR A 545 18.84 0.10 24.24
CA TYR A 545 19.70 0.57 25.32
C TYR A 545 20.38 1.89 24.95
N THR A 546 20.46 2.80 25.91
CA THR A 546 21.15 4.08 25.74
C THR A 546 22.05 4.44 26.92
N VAL A 547 23.14 5.14 26.61
CA VAL A 547 23.94 5.97 27.53
C VAL A 547 24.00 7.36 26.93
N ALA A 548 23.49 8.35 27.64
CA ALA A 548 23.25 9.68 27.12
C ALA A 548 23.69 10.78 28.10
N GLY A 549 24.04 11.92 27.57
CA GLY A 549 24.27 13.15 28.31
C GLY A 549 22.96 13.82 28.76
N ALA A 550 23.06 14.94 29.44
CA ALA A 550 21.92 15.78 29.77
C ALA A 550 21.29 16.32 28.46
N ASP A 551 19.97 16.38 28.41
CA ASP A 551 19.16 16.87 27.30
C ASP A 551 19.24 16.05 26.00
N ASP A 552 20.00 14.96 25.94
CA ASP A 552 19.94 14.01 24.82
C ASP A 552 18.62 13.26 24.83
N TRP A 553 18.07 13.03 23.64
CA TRP A 553 16.78 12.37 23.52
C TRP A 553 16.74 11.34 22.39
N CYS A 554 15.92 10.33 22.59
CA CYS A 554 15.54 9.37 21.56
C CYS A 554 14.04 9.08 21.65
N ASN A 555 13.36 9.07 20.52
CA ASN A 555 11.99 8.60 20.39
C ASN A 555 11.99 7.25 19.65
N LEU A 556 11.15 6.35 20.12
CA LEU A 556 11.00 4.98 19.61
C LEU A 556 9.53 4.69 19.33
N ASP A 557 9.25 3.92 18.26
CA ASP A 557 7.91 3.57 17.85
C ASP A 557 7.90 2.31 16.97
N MET A 558 6.75 1.71 16.76
CA MET A 558 6.54 0.57 15.84
C MET A 558 7.59 -0.53 15.96
N ALA A 559 7.65 -1.17 17.13
CA ALA A 559 8.53 -2.31 17.37
C ALA A 559 7.99 -3.58 16.73
N ILE A 560 8.83 -4.34 16.04
CA ILE A 560 8.45 -5.58 15.34
C ILE A 560 9.43 -6.69 15.70
N LEU A 561 8.93 -7.80 16.22
CA LEU A 561 9.67 -9.06 16.35
C LEU A 561 8.93 -10.14 15.57
N ARG A 562 9.61 -10.74 14.61
CA ARG A 562 9.02 -11.81 13.81
C ARG A 562 9.98 -12.99 13.63
N LYS A 563 9.41 -14.17 13.41
CA LYS A 563 10.16 -15.34 12.97
C LYS A 563 10.31 -15.26 11.45
N VAL A 564 11.53 -15.44 10.94
CA VAL A 564 11.83 -15.35 9.49
C VAL A 564 12.19 -16.70 8.88
N GLU A 565 12.47 -17.74 9.73
CA GLU A 565 12.64 -19.15 9.35
C GLU A 565 12.26 -20.11 10.51
#